data_010e0c0f75e609927ccac1db0cb87aff
#
_entry.id   010e0c0f75e609927ccac1db0cb87aff
#
_cell.length_a   1.000
_cell.length_b   1.000
_cell.length_c   1.000
_cell.angle_alpha   90.00
_cell.angle_beta   90.00
_cell.angle_gamma   90.00
#
_symmetry.space_group_name_H-M   'P 1'
#
loop_
_entity.id
_entity.type
_entity.pdbx_description
1 polymer ?
#
loop_
_entity_poly.entity_id
_entity_poly.type
_entity_poly.pdbx_seq_one_letter_code
_entity_poly.pdbx_strand_id
1 'polypeptide(L)'
;DKLGEECTGRVKEIYQGAASNIDEPKNLEKIIQSIDALDWYSAKEEGLGNLYEGLLEKNANEKKSGAGQYFTPRVLIDVMTRLTAPQAGERCNDPACGTFGFMIAADRFVKEQTDDLHDLEADQQEFQRTQAFTGCELVPETHRLALMNAMLHDIHGHIARADTLSGAGEHMTGYD
;
A
#
# COMPACT_ATOMS: atom_id res chain seq x y z
N ASP A 1 -19.31 -0.02 11.59
CA ASP A 1 -18.34 0.35 10.52
C ASP A 1 -18.68 1.72 9.92
N LYS A 2 -18.60 2.79 10.73
CA LYS A 2 -18.96 4.14 10.26
C LYS A 2 -18.09 4.62 9.10
N LEU A 3 -16.78 4.37 9.13
CA LEU A 3 -15.87 4.81 8.06
C LEU A 3 -16.19 4.11 6.73
N GLY A 4 -16.52 2.83 6.74
CA GLY A 4 -16.93 2.10 5.55
C GLY A 4 -18.30 2.50 5.00
N GLU A 5 -19.18 3.06 5.83
CA GLU A 5 -20.54 3.47 5.44
C GLU A 5 -20.62 4.94 5.03
N GLU A 6 -19.98 5.83 5.80
CA GLU A 6 -20.12 7.28 5.68
C GLU A 6 -19.04 7.94 4.78
N CYS A 7 -17.85 7.31 4.67
CA CYS A 7 -16.76 7.84 3.83
C CYS A 7 -16.89 7.43 2.36
N THR A 8 -16.10 8.08 1.51
CA THR A 8 -15.99 7.78 0.08
C THR A 8 -14.55 7.45 -0.29
N GLY A 9 -14.32 6.98 -1.52
CA GLY A 9 -12.99 6.69 -2.04
C GLY A 9 -12.27 5.61 -1.25
N ARG A 10 -10.94 5.72 -1.15
CA ARG A 10 -10.06 4.70 -0.56
C ARG A 10 -10.36 4.38 0.90
N VAL A 11 -10.75 5.37 1.71
CA VAL A 11 -11.14 5.15 3.11
C VAL A 11 -12.33 4.21 3.19
N LYS A 12 -13.34 4.39 2.34
CA LYS A 12 -14.47 3.46 2.25
C LYS A 12 -14.02 2.05 1.88
N GLU A 13 -13.18 1.91 0.86
CA GLU A 13 -12.67 0.61 0.41
C GLU A 13 -11.92 -0.14 1.52
N ILE A 14 -11.08 0.58 2.27
CA ILE A 14 -10.31 0.01 3.39
C ILE A 14 -11.23 -0.49 4.50
N TYR A 15 -12.22 0.30 4.89
CA TYR A 15 -13.03 0.02 6.09
C TYR A 15 -14.35 -0.67 5.80
N GLN A 16 -14.78 -0.81 4.55
CA GLN A 16 -16.03 -1.49 4.21
C GLN A 16 -16.05 -2.93 4.71
N GLY A 17 -17.02 -3.25 5.58
CA GLY A 17 -17.15 -4.56 6.21
C GLY A 17 -16.05 -4.87 7.25
N ALA A 18 -15.31 -3.87 7.71
CA ALA A 18 -14.32 -4.06 8.77
C ALA A 18 -15.01 -4.41 10.10
N ALA A 19 -14.51 -5.46 10.75
CA ALA A 19 -14.97 -5.90 12.06
C ALA A 19 -13.76 -6.13 12.97
N SER A 20 -13.95 -5.92 14.28
CA SER A 20 -12.93 -6.24 15.27
C SER A 20 -12.87 -7.74 15.52
N ASN A 21 -11.67 -8.29 15.54
CA ASN A 21 -11.40 -9.65 16.01
C ASN A 21 -11.05 -9.70 17.52
N ILE A 22 -11.23 -8.57 18.22
CA ILE A 22 -10.95 -8.47 19.66
C ILE A 22 -12.26 -8.66 20.39
N ASP A 23 -12.43 -9.85 21.00
CA ASP A 23 -13.65 -10.25 21.67
C ASP A 23 -13.77 -9.64 23.08
N GLU A 24 -12.65 -9.40 23.75
CA GLU A 24 -12.65 -8.86 25.10
C GLU A 24 -12.62 -7.32 25.12
N PRO A 25 -13.71 -6.65 25.57
CA PRO A 25 -13.82 -5.18 25.53
C PRO A 25 -12.69 -4.44 26.25
N LYS A 26 -12.19 -4.99 27.37
CA LYS A 26 -11.08 -4.38 28.12
C LYS A 26 -9.77 -4.38 27.34
N ASN A 27 -9.54 -5.37 26.50
CA ASN A 27 -8.36 -5.41 25.64
C ASN A 27 -8.48 -4.38 24.52
N LEU A 28 -9.67 -4.23 23.93
CA LEU A 28 -9.94 -3.19 22.94
C LEU A 28 -9.75 -1.79 23.53
N GLU A 29 -10.30 -1.55 24.74
CA GLU A 29 -10.12 -0.27 25.44
C GLU A 29 -8.65 0.08 25.67
N LYS A 30 -7.83 -0.87 26.16
CA LYS A 30 -6.40 -0.66 26.35
C LYS A 30 -5.67 -0.33 25.06
N ILE A 31 -6.01 -1.00 23.97
CA ILE A 31 -5.41 -0.72 22.65
C ILE A 31 -5.77 0.68 22.20
N ILE A 32 -7.04 1.08 22.29
CA ILE A 32 -7.50 2.43 21.93
C ILE A 32 -6.76 3.48 22.78
N GLN A 33 -6.69 3.31 24.09
CA GLN A 33 -5.95 4.21 24.99
C GLN A 33 -4.46 4.30 24.63
N SER A 34 -3.83 3.18 24.26
CA SER A 34 -2.43 3.16 23.86
C SER A 34 -2.22 3.90 22.52
N ILE A 35 -3.15 3.77 21.58
CA ILE A 35 -3.13 4.46 20.30
C ILE A 35 -3.34 5.97 20.51
N ASP A 36 -4.31 6.37 21.34
CA ASP A 36 -4.60 7.78 21.66
C ASP A 36 -3.43 8.48 22.37
N ALA A 37 -2.63 7.73 23.12
CA ALA A 37 -1.46 8.26 23.81
C ALA A 37 -0.23 8.51 22.92
N LEU A 38 -0.25 8.08 21.66
CA LEU A 38 0.84 8.29 20.71
C LEU A 38 0.86 9.73 20.21
N ASP A 39 2.06 10.29 20.07
CA ASP A 39 2.27 11.55 19.37
C ASP A 39 2.18 11.34 17.85
N TRP A 40 0.97 11.43 17.32
CA TRP A 40 0.68 11.24 15.89
C TRP A 40 1.29 12.32 15.00
N TYR A 41 1.57 13.51 15.55
CA TYR A 41 2.20 14.58 14.78
C TYR A 41 3.65 14.20 14.46
N SER A 42 4.45 13.84 15.47
CA SER A 42 5.82 13.39 15.27
C SER A 42 5.90 12.11 14.43
N ALA A 43 4.99 11.15 14.67
CA ALA A 43 4.93 9.92 13.89
C ALA A 43 4.65 10.18 12.40
N LYS A 44 3.86 11.19 12.06
CA LYS A 44 3.60 11.60 10.68
C LYS A 44 4.86 12.20 10.04
N GLU A 45 5.59 13.03 10.75
CA GLU A 45 6.85 13.61 10.27
C GLU A 45 7.97 12.57 10.08
N GLU A 46 8.00 11.54 10.91
CA GLU A 46 8.95 10.42 10.80
C GLU A 46 8.59 9.43 9.70
N GLY A 47 7.43 9.56 9.05
CA GLY A 47 6.97 8.72 7.95
C GLY A 47 6.17 7.49 8.41
N LEU A 48 4.87 7.67 8.63
CA LEU A 48 3.93 6.59 8.98
C LEU A 48 3.97 5.41 8.00
N GLY A 49 4.23 5.65 6.72
CA GLY A 49 4.38 4.60 5.72
C GLY A 49 5.51 3.63 6.05
N ASN A 50 6.68 4.15 6.41
CA ASN A 50 7.85 3.32 6.76
C ASN A 50 7.59 2.48 8.02
N LEU A 51 6.92 3.05 9.03
CA LEU A 51 6.52 2.31 10.23
C LEU A 51 5.53 1.18 9.90
N TYR A 52 4.55 1.48 9.04
CA TYR A 52 3.56 0.50 8.61
C TYR A 52 4.19 -0.64 7.82
N GLU A 53 5.07 -0.35 6.89
CA GLU A 53 5.83 -1.40 6.17
C GLU A 53 6.65 -2.27 7.13
N GLY A 54 7.30 -1.70 8.15
CA GLY A 54 8.03 -2.46 9.17
C GLY A 54 7.12 -3.40 9.97
N LEU A 55 5.89 -2.96 10.28
CA LEU A 55 4.88 -3.82 10.91
C LEU A 55 4.44 -4.96 10.00
N LEU A 56 4.23 -4.70 8.70
CA LEU A 56 3.87 -5.74 7.73
C LEU A 56 4.97 -6.80 7.62
N GLU A 57 6.23 -6.38 7.54
CA GLU A 57 7.38 -7.30 7.49
C GLU A 57 7.50 -8.15 8.75
N LYS A 58 7.35 -7.54 9.93
CA LYS A 58 7.36 -8.26 11.21
C LYS A 58 6.26 -9.30 11.28
N ASN A 59 5.03 -8.92 10.95
CA ASN A 59 3.87 -9.83 10.95
C ASN A 59 4.04 -10.98 9.95
N ALA A 60 4.60 -10.72 8.77
CA ALA A 60 4.88 -11.75 7.75
C ALA A 60 5.91 -12.77 8.27
N ASN A 61 6.96 -12.31 8.97
CA ASN A 61 7.97 -13.18 9.56
C ASN A 61 7.42 -14.03 10.71
N GLU A 62 6.49 -13.52 11.51
CA GLU A 62 5.86 -14.24 12.63
C GLU A 62 4.84 -15.28 12.14
N LYS A 63 4.14 -15.03 11.03
CA LYS A 63 3.11 -15.91 10.44
C LYS A 63 3.67 -17.00 9.51
N LYS A 64 4.93 -17.36 9.58
CA LYS A 64 5.60 -18.37 8.72
C LYS A 64 4.92 -19.74 8.60
N SER A 65 3.78 -19.97 9.24
CA SER A 65 3.16 -21.29 9.33
C SER A 65 1.74 -21.46 8.79
N GLY A 66 1.29 -20.63 7.87
CA GLY A 66 -0.01 -20.98 7.31
C GLY A 66 -0.74 -19.93 6.52
N ALA A 67 -0.51 -19.82 5.25
CA ALA A 67 -1.45 -19.40 4.23
C ALA A 67 -0.81 -19.08 2.87
N GLY A 68 0.38 -19.62 2.55
CA GLY A 68 0.93 -19.51 1.17
C GLY A 68 1.25 -18.07 0.70
N GLN A 69 1.15 -17.09 1.57
CA GLN A 69 1.52 -15.72 1.26
C GLN A 69 3.00 -15.52 1.56
N TYR A 70 3.78 -15.28 0.52
CA TYR A 70 5.19 -14.98 0.64
C TYR A 70 5.36 -13.45 0.67
N PHE A 71 5.95 -12.96 1.76
CA PHE A 71 6.39 -11.57 1.83
C PHE A 71 7.77 -11.48 1.16
N THR A 72 7.86 -10.64 0.14
CA THR A 72 9.13 -10.41 -0.56
C THR A 72 10.03 -9.53 0.31
N PRO A 73 11.27 -9.96 0.63
CA PRO A 73 12.17 -9.15 1.44
C PRO A 73 12.44 -7.78 0.82
N ARG A 74 12.40 -6.73 1.63
CA ARG A 74 12.62 -5.34 1.18
C ARG A 74 13.92 -5.15 0.41
N VAL A 75 15.01 -5.77 0.88
CA VAL A 75 16.31 -5.70 0.20
C VAL A 75 16.21 -6.20 -1.25
N LEU A 76 15.43 -7.26 -1.49
CA LEU A 76 15.21 -7.78 -2.84
C LEU A 76 14.38 -6.81 -3.68
N ILE A 77 13.31 -6.25 -3.11
CA ILE A 77 12.48 -5.24 -3.77
C ILE A 77 13.34 -4.03 -4.17
N ASP A 78 14.14 -3.50 -3.25
CA ASP A 78 15.01 -2.34 -3.49
C ASP A 78 16.04 -2.61 -4.60
N VAL A 79 16.66 -3.81 -4.60
CA VAL A 79 17.62 -4.18 -5.65
C VAL A 79 16.91 -4.29 -7.02
N MET A 80 15.75 -4.92 -7.08
CA MET A 80 14.99 -5.05 -8.32
C MET A 80 14.53 -3.68 -8.83
N THR A 81 14.01 -2.81 -7.97
CA THR A 81 13.62 -1.44 -8.33
C THR A 81 14.79 -0.63 -8.89
N ARG A 82 15.97 -0.72 -8.27
CA ARG A 82 17.19 -0.04 -8.78
C ARG A 82 17.67 -0.58 -10.11
N LEU A 83 17.46 -1.87 -10.38
CA LEU A 83 17.83 -2.49 -11.67
C LEU A 83 16.85 -2.12 -12.79
N THR A 84 15.56 -2.02 -12.49
CA THR A 84 14.53 -1.59 -13.45
C THR A 84 14.56 -0.09 -13.65
N ALA A 85 14.95 0.67 -12.62
CA ALA A 85 15.10 2.13 -12.64
C ALA A 85 13.90 2.87 -13.25
N PRO A 86 12.68 2.72 -12.67
CA PRO A 86 11.47 3.35 -13.20
C PRO A 86 11.61 4.86 -13.28
N GLN A 87 11.05 5.46 -14.34
CA GLN A 87 11.15 6.88 -14.59
C GLN A 87 9.82 7.59 -14.34
N ALA A 88 9.87 8.88 -14.01
CA ALA A 88 8.68 9.71 -13.94
C ALA A 88 7.93 9.71 -15.29
N GLY A 89 6.62 9.48 -15.23
CA GLY A 89 5.77 9.38 -16.43
C GLY A 89 5.55 7.96 -16.94
N GLU A 90 6.29 6.97 -16.46
CA GLU A 90 6.07 5.56 -16.77
C GLU A 90 4.90 4.98 -15.96
N ARG A 91 4.26 3.96 -16.52
CA ARG A 91 3.15 3.22 -15.90
C ARG A 91 3.62 1.86 -15.43
N CYS A 92 3.64 1.68 -14.14
CA CYS A 92 4.04 0.43 -13.50
C CYS A 92 2.82 -0.33 -12.95
N ASN A 93 2.80 -1.64 -13.11
CA ASN A 93 1.74 -2.48 -12.57
C ASN A 93 2.30 -3.74 -11.92
N ASP A 94 1.75 -4.09 -10.76
CA ASP A 94 2.02 -5.36 -10.12
C ASP A 94 0.75 -6.23 -10.13
N PRO A 95 0.69 -7.26 -10.98
CA PRO A 95 -0.50 -8.10 -11.13
C PRO A 95 -0.76 -9.06 -9.96
N ALA A 96 0.15 -9.13 -8.98
CA ALA A 96 0.02 -9.94 -7.77
C ALA A 96 0.64 -9.18 -6.58
N CYS A 97 0.14 -7.95 -6.37
CA CYS A 97 0.85 -6.91 -5.64
C CYS A 97 1.04 -7.16 -4.14
N GLY A 98 0.39 -8.18 -3.57
CA GLY A 98 0.49 -8.42 -2.14
C GLY A 98 0.14 -7.17 -1.34
N THR A 99 1.08 -6.67 -0.55
CA THR A 99 0.94 -5.42 0.22
C THR A 99 1.40 -4.17 -0.54
N PHE A 100 1.58 -4.27 -1.87
CA PHE A 100 1.98 -3.17 -2.75
C PHE A 100 3.44 -2.70 -2.61
N GLY A 101 4.30 -3.55 -2.07
CA GLY A 101 5.69 -3.19 -1.73
C GLY A 101 6.55 -2.79 -2.92
N PHE A 102 6.41 -3.44 -4.09
CA PHE A 102 7.15 -3.08 -5.31
C PHE A 102 6.78 -1.69 -5.82
N MET A 103 5.49 -1.37 -5.84
CA MET A 103 5.01 -0.06 -6.32
C MET A 103 5.42 1.07 -5.37
N ILE A 104 5.43 0.83 -4.06
CA ILE A 104 5.94 1.78 -3.08
C ILE A 104 7.44 2.02 -3.26
N ALA A 105 8.22 0.97 -3.52
CA ALA A 105 9.64 1.12 -3.77
C ALA A 105 9.91 1.87 -5.09
N ALA A 106 9.10 1.63 -6.13
CA ALA A 106 9.18 2.34 -7.40
C ALA A 106 8.83 3.83 -7.23
N ASP A 107 7.75 4.15 -6.51
CA ASP A 107 7.38 5.54 -6.17
C ASP A 107 8.50 6.26 -5.43
N ARG A 108 9.03 5.63 -4.38
CA ARG A 108 10.18 6.17 -3.62
C ARG A 108 11.38 6.42 -4.51
N PHE A 109 11.71 5.49 -5.41
CA PHE A 109 12.82 5.63 -6.34
C PHE A 109 12.62 6.84 -7.27
N VAL A 110 11.41 7.03 -7.83
CA VAL A 110 11.09 8.20 -8.66
C VAL A 110 11.17 9.49 -7.84
N LYS A 111 10.62 9.53 -6.63
CA LYS A 111 10.68 10.70 -5.73
C LYS A 111 12.12 11.07 -5.38
N GLU A 112 13.00 10.09 -5.13
CA GLU A 112 14.44 10.35 -4.90
C GLU A 112 15.13 11.01 -6.10
N GLN A 113 14.67 10.77 -7.33
CA GLN A 113 15.24 11.34 -8.55
C GLN A 113 14.64 12.70 -8.94
N THR A 114 13.54 13.11 -8.33
CA THR A 114 12.72 14.26 -8.74
C THR A 114 12.45 15.25 -7.60
N ASP A 115 13.32 15.28 -6.57
CA ASP A 115 13.15 16.12 -5.38
C ASP A 115 11.72 16.04 -4.81
N ASP A 116 11.27 14.81 -4.49
CA ASP A 116 9.91 14.51 -4.03
C ASP A 116 8.82 15.00 -5.00
N LEU A 117 9.04 14.81 -6.30
CA LEU A 117 8.23 15.25 -7.44
C LEU A 117 8.24 16.77 -7.69
N HIS A 118 8.97 17.58 -6.92
CA HIS A 118 8.99 19.03 -7.08
C HIS A 118 9.63 19.48 -8.41
N ASP A 119 10.54 18.68 -8.98
CA ASP A 119 11.14 18.94 -10.29
C ASP A 119 10.19 18.68 -11.48
N LEU A 120 8.99 18.15 -11.23
CA LEU A 120 8.01 17.82 -12.24
C LEU A 120 6.93 18.92 -12.37
N GLU A 121 6.37 19.05 -13.58
CA GLU A 121 5.20 19.90 -13.81
C GLU A 121 3.95 19.35 -13.08
N ALA A 122 2.97 20.20 -12.78
CA ALA A 122 1.82 19.85 -11.93
C ALA A 122 1.01 18.65 -12.46
N ASP A 123 0.85 18.54 -13.77
CA ASP A 123 0.17 17.42 -14.44
C ASP A 123 0.95 16.11 -14.32
N GLN A 124 2.28 16.18 -14.37
CA GLN A 124 3.15 15.03 -14.17
C GLN A 124 3.13 14.58 -12.70
N GLN A 125 3.13 15.51 -11.74
CA GLN A 125 2.96 15.19 -10.32
C GLN A 125 1.64 14.47 -10.05
N GLU A 126 0.54 14.98 -10.62
CA GLU A 126 -0.78 14.36 -10.49
C GLU A 126 -0.81 12.97 -11.13
N PHE A 127 -0.24 12.80 -12.33
CA PHE A 127 -0.10 11.50 -12.97
C PHE A 127 0.67 10.53 -12.07
N GLN A 128 1.79 10.97 -11.51
CA GLN A 128 2.65 10.13 -10.68
C GLN A 128 1.91 9.63 -9.43
N ARG A 129 1.09 10.48 -8.79
CA ARG A 129 0.29 10.11 -7.63
C ARG A 129 -0.91 9.22 -7.96
N THR A 130 -1.56 9.42 -9.10
CA THR A 130 -2.90 8.84 -9.37
C THR A 130 -2.92 7.74 -10.42
N GLN A 131 -1.93 7.66 -11.30
CA GLN A 131 -1.96 6.77 -12.48
C GLN A 131 -0.71 5.91 -12.67
N ALA A 132 0.45 6.38 -12.24
CA ALA A 132 1.72 5.72 -12.50
C ALA A 132 1.82 4.31 -11.89
N PHE A 133 1.27 4.11 -10.69
CA PHE A 133 1.40 2.88 -9.95
C PHE A 133 0.05 2.21 -9.74
N THR A 134 -0.10 1.00 -10.27
CA THR A 134 -1.32 0.20 -10.17
C THR A 134 -1.01 -1.23 -9.72
N GLY A 135 -2.03 -1.97 -9.30
CA GLY A 135 -1.84 -3.36 -8.89
C GLY A 135 -3.12 -4.17 -8.84
N CYS A 136 -2.95 -5.46 -8.63
CA CYS A 136 -4.04 -6.39 -8.40
C CYS A 136 -3.70 -7.35 -7.26
N GLU A 137 -4.67 -7.61 -6.38
CA GLU A 137 -4.53 -8.56 -5.30
C GLU A 137 -5.83 -9.37 -5.14
N LEU A 138 -5.68 -10.69 -5.07
CA LEU A 138 -6.82 -11.61 -4.99
C LEU A 138 -7.39 -11.70 -3.57
N VAL A 139 -6.52 -11.73 -2.55
CA VAL A 139 -6.90 -11.98 -1.17
C VAL A 139 -7.45 -10.70 -0.51
N PRO A 140 -8.71 -10.69 -0.03
CA PRO A 140 -9.36 -9.48 0.48
C PRO A 140 -8.58 -8.78 1.60
N GLU A 141 -8.04 -9.53 2.55
CA GLU A 141 -7.29 -9.00 3.68
C GLU A 141 -5.98 -8.35 3.21
N THR A 142 -5.27 -8.99 2.29
CA THR A 142 -4.03 -8.47 1.71
C THR A 142 -4.28 -7.25 0.84
N HIS A 143 -5.36 -7.27 0.04
CA HIS A 143 -5.80 -6.11 -0.74
C HIS A 143 -6.07 -4.88 0.16
N ARG A 144 -6.73 -5.09 1.30
CA ARG A 144 -6.96 -4.02 2.30
C ARG A 144 -5.64 -3.45 2.83
N LEU A 145 -4.66 -4.32 3.13
CA LEU A 145 -3.33 -3.88 3.55
C LEU A 145 -2.61 -3.10 2.45
N ALA A 146 -2.74 -3.52 1.18
CA ALA A 146 -2.21 -2.78 0.03
C ALA A 146 -2.80 -1.38 -0.10
N LEU A 147 -4.14 -1.25 0.04
CA LEU A 147 -4.83 0.04 0.01
C LEU A 147 -4.37 0.98 1.13
N MET A 148 -4.19 0.45 2.36
CA MET A 148 -3.68 1.22 3.49
C MET A 148 -2.23 1.66 3.25
N ASN A 149 -1.38 0.75 2.75
CA ASN A 149 0.02 1.02 2.48
C ASN A 149 0.17 2.10 1.39
N ALA A 150 -0.54 1.98 0.28
CA ALA A 150 -0.55 2.98 -0.78
C ALA A 150 -1.01 4.36 -0.26
N MET A 151 -2.07 4.40 0.56
CA MET A 151 -2.57 5.64 1.15
C MET A 151 -1.54 6.33 2.06
N LEU A 152 -0.78 5.58 2.85
CA LEU A 152 0.25 6.11 3.73
C LEU A 152 1.49 6.64 2.99
N HIS A 153 1.66 6.23 1.73
CA HIS A 153 2.72 6.70 0.84
C HIS A 153 2.24 7.73 -0.21
N ASP A 154 1.01 8.23 -0.07
CA ASP A 154 0.39 9.21 -0.99
C ASP A 154 0.27 8.68 -2.44
N ILE A 155 0.05 7.38 -2.60
CA ILE A 155 -0.20 6.74 -3.90
C ILE A 155 -1.69 6.48 -4.03
N HIS A 156 -2.33 7.12 -5.02
CA HIS A 156 -3.77 7.05 -5.27
C HIS A 156 -4.14 6.17 -6.48
N GLY A 157 -3.16 5.54 -7.11
CA GLY A 157 -3.36 4.63 -8.24
C GLY A 157 -4.28 3.45 -7.91
N HIS A 158 -4.90 2.88 -8.94
CA HIS A 158 -5.89 1.83 -8.77
C HIS A 158 -5.26 0.49 -8.33
N ILE A 159 -5.81 -0.11 -7.27
CA ILE A 159 -5.47 -1.47 -6.83
C ILE A 159 -6.74 -2.32 -6.93
N ALA A 160 -6.80 -3.17 -7.95
CA ALA A 160 -7.93 -4.03 -8.19
C ALA A 160 -7.96 -5.22 -7.22
N ARG A 161 -9.18 -5.62 -6.78
CA ARG A 161 -9.37 -6.90 -6.11
C ARG A 161 -9.92 -7.92 -7.12
N ALA A 162 -9.04 -8.73 -7.70
CA ALA A 162 -9.42 -9.68 -8.73
C ALA A 162 -8.38 -10.82 -8.85
N ASP A 163 -8.76 -11.85 -9.59
CA ASP A 163 -7.85 -12.89 -10.05
C ASP A 163 -7.27 -12.48 -11.42
N THR A 164 -5.99 -12.14 -11.44
CA THR A 164 -5.26 -11.75 -12.66
C THR A 164 -5.14 -12.85 -13.69
N LEU A 165 -5.28 -14.11 -13.31
CA LEU A 165 -5.31 -15.23 -14.23
C LEU A 165 -6.69 -15.46 -14.88
N SER A 166 -7.68 -14.66 -14.48
CA SER A 166 -9.02 -14.63 -15.08
C SER A 166 -9.15 -13.54 -16.15
N GLY A 167 -10.34 -13.38 -16.74
CA GLY A 167 -10.64 -12.28 -17.68
C GLY A 167 -10.38 -10.86 -17.12
N ALA A 168 -10.27 -10.69 -15.81
CA ALA A 168 -9.88 -9.41 -15.21
C ALA A 168 -8.44 -9.01 -15.55
N GLY A 169 -7.53 -9.97 -15.76
CA GLY A 169 -6.15 -9.72 -16.15
C GLY A 169 -5.98 -9.28 -17.61
N GLU A 170 -6.94 -9.57 -18.49
CA GLU A 170 -6.88 -9.22 -19.91
C GLU A 170 -6.81 -7.70 -20.17
N HIS A 171 -7.28 -6.91 -19.21
CA HIS A 171 -7.27 -5.45 -19.29
C HIS A 171 -6.00 -4.79 -18.70
N MET A 172 -5.11 -5.58 -18.09
CA MET A 172 -3.87 -5.09 -17.50
C MET A 172 -2.77 -5.01 -18.55
N THR A 173 -2.87 -4.03 -19.43
CA THR A 173 -1.97 -3.81 -20.57
C THR A 173 -1.53 -2.34 -20.67
N GLY A 174 -0.46 -2.06 -21.45
CA GLY A 174 0.03 -0.70 -21.68
C GLY A 174 0.84 -0.15 -20.50
N TYR A 175 1.61 -1.01 -19.86
CA TYR A 175 2.62 -0.66 -18.87
C TYR A 175 4.02 -0.67 -19.49
N ASP A 176 4.96 0.05 -18.87
CA ASP A 176 6.33 0.23 -19.31
C ASP A 176 7.30 -0.79 -18.72
#